data_57de50310d8fb4f52c8cf32da4656231
#
_entry.id   57de50310d8fb4f52c8cf32da4656231
#
_cell.length_a   1.000
_cell.length_b   1.000
_cell.length_c   1.000
_cell.angle_alpha   90.00
_cell.angle_beta   90.00
_cell.angle_gamma   90.00
#
_symmetry.space_group_name_H-M   'P 1'
#
loop_
_entity.id
_entity.type
_entity.pdbx_description
1 polymer ?
#
loop_
_entity_poly.entity_id
_entity_poly.type
_entity_poly.pdbx_seq_one_letter_code
_entity_poly.pdbx_strand_id
1 'polypeptide(L)'
;MKNSRLTLLVLLLLALFAGITWGANQRMFNQRQPDFTMFSSSEYGVSLLYDTLRHMRYPMGILYRPVNTSVSVSDVVFIIQPTNPRPNDAMAADILAWVRLGGRLIYLENSQPTIIDRVLSGESYAAFGSLRWYRVGMGEVVTGRANAVANINLMTDSSYGEGIANILASWNPDRIYFAEYYHGFHQSDSAFRQMPVWLQLAIFQVLLAALALIWHIGRRFGNPIPLYEEIEREENEQLFNLARLYKQADRRRRKWTQKP
;
A
#
# COMPACT_ATOMS: atom_id res chain seq x y z
N MET A 1 -41.35 -6.79 8.61
CA MET A 1 -40.59 -6.78 9.88
C MET A 1 -39.27 -7.63 9.85
N LYS A 2 -39.14 -8.71 9.08
CA LYS A 2 -37.92 -9.55 9.03
C LYS A 2 -36.73 -8.84 8.36
N ASN A 3 -36.98 -7.95 7.40
CA ASN A 3 -35.91 -7.23 6.65
C ASN A 3 -35.28 -6.08 7.46
N SER A 4 -36.01 -5.45 8.39
CA SER A 4 -35.50 -4.35 9.20
C SER A 4 -34.47 -4.80 10.23
N ARG A 5 -34.59 -6.03 10.76
CA ARG A 5 -33.61 -6.61 11.69
C ARG A 5 -32.29 -6.94 10.97
N LEU A 6 -32.37 -7.41 9.72
CA LEU A 6 -31.19 -7.74 8.90
C LEU A 6 -30.45 -6.45 8.50
N THR A 7 -31.17 -5.40 8.08
CA THR A 7 -30.55 -4.09 7.78
C THR A 7 -29.91 -3.47 9.00
N LEU A 8 -30.54 -3.59 10.17
CA LEU A 8 -29.99 -3.07 11.43
C LEU A 8 -28.71 -3.82 11.84
N LEU A 9 -28.67 -5.14 11.65
CA LEU A 9 -27.50 -5.98 11.92
C LEU A 9 -26.33 -5.67 11.00
N VAL A 10 -26.60 -5.43 9.70
CA VAL A 10 -25.58 -5.01 8.73
C VAL A 10 -25.04 -3.63 9.07
N LEU A 11 -25.90 -2.67 9.43
CA LEU A 11 -25.45 -1.33 9.85
C LEU A 11 -24.62 -1.37 11.13
N LEU A 12 -24.98 -2.23 12.09
CA LEU A 12 -24.22 -2.41 13.33
C LEU A 12 -22.85 -3.02 13.08
N LEU A 13 -22.76 -4.03 12.19
CA LEU A 13 -21.49 -4.61 11.75
C LEU A 13 -20.60 -3.57 11.03
N LEU A 14 -21.18 -2.76 10.15
CA LEU A 14 -20.46 -1.67 9.47
C LEU A 14 -19.96 -0.62 10.46
N ALA A 15 -20.76 -0.23 11.44
CA ALA A 15 -20.36 0.73 12.48
C ALA A 15 -19.27 0.17 13.39
N LEU A 16 -19.37 -1.10 13.79
CA LEU A 16 -18.35 -1.79 14.59
C LEU A 16 -17.02 -1.86 13.81
N PHE A 17 -17.08 -2.20 12.55
CA PHE A 17 -15.89 -2.31 11.70
C PHE A 17 -15.27 -0.92 11.44
N ALA A 18 -16.09 0.11 11.20
CA ALA A 18 -15.62 1.49 11.11
C ALA A 18 -14.93 1.96 12.39
N GLY A 19 -15.47 1.58 13.57
CA GLY A 19 -14.85 1.86 14.86
C GLY A 19 -13.49 1.16 15.04
N ILE A 20 -13.39 -0.11 14.64
CA ILE A 20 -12.12 -0.87 14.69
C ILE A 20 -11.09 -0.26 13.74
N THR A 21 -11.48 0.07 12.49
CA THR A 21 -10.58 0.68 11.52
C THR A 21 -10.12 2.07 11.95
N TRP A 22 -11.01 2.87 12.54
CA TRP A 22 -10.66 4.17 13.12
C TRP A 22 -9.67 4.03 14.27
N GLY A 23 -9.93 3.12 15.21
CA GLY A 23 -9.03 2.87 16.35
C GLY A 23 -7.67 2.31 15.94
N ALA A 24 -7.64 1.40 14.95
CA ALA A 24 -6.39 0.89 14.37
C ALA A 24 -5.59 2.00 13.66
N ASN A 25 -6.29 2.87 12.93
CA ASN A 25 -5.67 4.01 12.24
C ASN A 25 -5.05 4.99 13.24
N GLN A 26 -5.75 5.34 14.32
CA GLN A 26 -5.21 6.20 15.39
C GLN A 26 -3.94 5.62 16.00
N ARG A 27 -3.89 4.31 16.22
CA ARG A 27 -2.69 3.66 16.76
C ARG A 27 -1.52 3.66 15.77
N MET A 28 -1.79 3.53 14.47
CA MET A 28 -0.77 3.56 13.43
C MET A 28 -0.23 4.97 13.18
N PHE A 29 -1.08 6.00 13.20
CA PHE A 29 -0.63 7.39 13.12
C PHE A 29 0.24 7.78 14.32
N ASN A 30 0.03 7.17 15.48
CA ASN A 30 0.87 7.37 16.68
C ASN A 30 2.12 6.47 16.70
N GLN A 31 2.27 5.49 15.79
CA GLN A 31 3.57 4.85 15.58
C GLN A 31 4.47 5.89 14.92
N ARG A 32 5.37 6.47 15.72
CA ARG A 32 6.43 7.34 15.20
C ARG A 32 7.13 6.59 14.09
N GLN A 33 7.19 7.21 12.94
CA GLN A 33 8.03 6.73 11.85
C GLN A 33 9.44 6.52 12.42
N PRO A 34 10.17 5.48 12.03
CA PRO A 34 11.54 5.30 12.50
C PRO A 34 12.35 6.58 12.33
N ASP A 35 13.22 6.87 13.28
CA ASP A 35 14.12 8.00 13.14
C ASP A 35 15.06 7.79 11.94
N PHE A 36 15.58 8.87 11.39
CA PHE A 36 16.50 8.89 10.24
C PHE A 36 15.94 8.32 8.93
N THR A 37 14.62 8.15 8.80
CA THR A 37 13.99 7.85 7.50
C THR A 37 13.63 9.13 6.77
N MET A 38 13.62 9.06 5.43
CA MET A 38 13.17 10.18 4.61
C MET A 38 11.66 10.45 4.76
N PHE A 39 10.88 9.49 5.27
CA PHE A 39 9.45 9.64 5.52
C PHE A 39 9.12 10.37 6.80
N SER A 40 10.09 10.52 7.71
CA SER A 40 9.89 11.13 9.01
C SER A 40 10.15 12.62 8.97
N SER A 41 9.12 13.42 9.25
CA SER A 41 9.22 14.86 9.48
C SER A 41 9.51 15.23 10.94
N SER A 42 9.81 14.23 11.81
CA SER A 42 10.23 14.47 13.19
C SER A 42 11.57 15.19 13.25
N GLU A 43 11.95 15.62 14.44
CA GLU A 43 13.27 16.26 14.71
C GLU A 43 14.44 15.40 14.22
N TYR A 44 14.34 14.07 14.40
CA TYR A 44 15.35 13.10 13.98
C TYR A 44 15.06 12.44 12.63
N GLY A 45 14.07 12.93 11.87
CA GLY A 45 13.86 12.52 10.48
C GLY A 45 14.89 13.12 9.55
N VAL A 46 14.92 12.68 8.29
CA VAL A 46 15.79 13.23 7.24
C VAL A 46 14.99 13.72 6.03
N SER A 47 13.69 13.98 6.22
CA SER A 47 12.84 14.51 5.16
C SER A 47 13.33 15.85 4.62
N LEU A 48 13.89 16.72 5.47
CA LEU A 48 14.41 18.02 5.04
C LEU A 48 15.57 17.86 4.05
N LEU A 49 16.51 16.95 4.31
CA LEU A 49 17.60 16.64 3.37
C LEU A 49 17.03 16.13 2.04
N TYR A 50 16.11 15.18 2.08
CA TYR A 50 15.48 14.62 0.90
C TYR A 50 14.77 15.70 0.07
N ASP A 51 13.95 16.52 0.72
CA ASP A 51 13.21 17.59 0.06
C ASP A 51 14.13 18.66 -0.53
N THR A 52 15.21 19.02 0.19
CA THR A 52 16.23 19.96 -0.29
C THR A 52 16.89 19.45 -1.57
N LEU A 53 17.37 18.19 -1.58
CA LEU A 53 17.97 17.59 -2.76
C LEU A 53 16.98 17.49 -3.93
N ARG A 54 15.72 17.18 -3.64
CA ARG A 54 14.66 17.18 -4.64
C ARG A 54 14.40 18.55 -5.23
N HIS A 55 14.41 19.60 -4.41
CA HIS A 55 14.28 21.00 -4.88
C HIS A 55 15.48 21.43 -5.72
N MET A 56 16.66 20.90 -5.44
CA MET A 56 17.86 21.06 -6.29
C MET A 56 17.77 20.30 -7.61
N ARG A 57 16.64 19.64 -7.89
CA ARG A 57 16.34 18.89 -9.12
C ARG A 57 17.17 17.63 -9.34
N TYR A 58 17.76 17.06 -8.30
CA TYR A 58 18.35 15.74 -8.44
C TYR A 58 17.26 14.69 -8.68
N PRO A 59 17.45 13.72 -9.59
CA PRO A 59 16.56 12.57 -9.73
C PRO A 59 16.63 11.72 -8.48
N MET A 60 15.53 11.66 -7.70
CA MET A 60 15.47 10.94 -6.43
C MET A 60 14.83 9.57 -6.60
N GLY A 61 15.27 8.61 -5.81
CA GLY A 61 14.70 7.27 -5.72
C GLY A 61 14.74 6.73 -4.30
N ILE A 62 14.01 5.65 -4.08
CA ILE A 62 13.98 4.94 -2.81
C ILE A 62 14.42 3.51 -3.07
N LEU A 63 15.34 3.01 -2.25
CA LEU A 63 15.83 1.65 -2.35
C LEU A 63 15.24 0.80 -1.22
N TYR A 64 14.34 -0.12 -1.60
CA TYR A 64 13.67 -1.07 -0.69
C TYR A 64 14.34 -2.45 -0.67
N ARG A 65 15.52 -2.56 -1.21
CA ARG A 65 16.35 -3.78 -1.29
C ARG A 65 17.75 -3.47 -0.81
N PRO A 66 18.53 -4.49 -0.39
CA PRO A 66 19.91 -4.27 0.00
C PRO A 66 20.75 -3.70 -1.15
N VAL A 67 21.71 -2.88 -0.80
CA VAL A 67 22.71 -2.36 -1.75
C VAL A 67 23.62 -3.49 -2.18
N ASN A 68 23.69 -3.74 -3.47
CA ASN A 68 24.55 -4.75 -4.08
C ASN A 68 24.90 -4.35 -5.53
N THR A 69 25.58 -5.21 -6.25
CA THR A 69 26.02 -4.97 -7.64
C THR A 69 24.88 -4.76 -8.65
N SER A 70 23.61 -4.90 -8.26
CA SER A 70 22.48 -4.60 -9.15
C SER A 70 22.06 -3.13 -9.16
N VAL A 71 22.63 -2.30 -8.28
CA VAL A 71 22.47 -0.84 -8.33
C VAL A 71 23.44 -0.27 -9.34
N SER A 72 23.02 0.69 -10.16
CA SER A 72 23.91 1.34 -11.12
C SER A 72 25.10 2.01 -10.41
N VAL A 73 26.27 1.94 -11.01
CA VAL A 73 27.48 2.59 -10.46
C VAL A 73 27.50 4.10 -10.65
N SER A 74 26.67 4.63 -11.58
CA SER A 74 26.49 6.07 -11.76
C SER A 74 25.59 6.73 -10.71
N ASP A 75 24.90 5.89 -9.92
CA ASP A 75 23.99 6.35 -8.88
C ASP A 75 24.74 6.59 -7.56
N VAL A 76 24.14 7.43 -6.70
CA VAL A 76 24.58 7.65 -5.33
C VAL A 76 23.57 7.01 -4.38
N VAL A 77 24.04 6.29 -3.39
CA VAL A 77 23.21 5.67 -2.37
C VAL A 77 23.48 6.31 -1.00
N PHE A 78 22.41 6.76 -0.33
CA PHE A 78 22.44 7.17 1.07
C PHE A 78 21.99 6.02 1.95
N ILE A 79 22.81 5.66 2.93
CA ILE A 79 22.46 4.78 4.05
C ILE A 79 22.63 5.62 5.31
N ILE A 80 21.53 5.95 6.01
CA ILE A 80 21.54 6.85 7.15
C ILE A 80 21.03 6.10 8.37
N GLN A 81 21.83 5.96 9.41
CA GLN A 81 21.50 5.31 10.67
C GLN A 81 20.73 3.98 10.50
N PRO A 82 21.33 2.98 9.86
CA PRO A 82 20.66 1.71 9.61
C PRO A 82 20.32 1.00 10.92
N THR A 83 19.05 0.63 11.09
CA THR A 83 18.55 0.03 12.34
C THR A 83 17.95 -1.36 12.12
N ASN A 84 17.28 -1.60 11.00
CA ASN A 84 16.58 -2.84 10.71
C ASN A 84 16.51 -3.12 9.19
N PRO A 85 17.30 -4.03 8.64
CA PRO A 85 18.42 -4.74 9.30
C PRO A 85 19.61 -3.82 9.54
N ARG A 86 20.26 -3.97 10.68
CA ARG A 86 21.55 -3.33 10.91
C ARG A 86 22.62 -4.09 10.11
N PRO A 87 23.40 -3.42 9.25
CA PRO A 87 24.43 -4.08 8.47
C PRO A 87 25.45 -4.81 9.38
N ASN A 88 25.76 -6.03 9.01
CA ASN A 88 26.87 -6.81 9.56
C ASN A 88 28.08 -6.74 8.61
N ASP A 89 29.17 -7.38 8.98
CA ASP A 89 30.41 -7.36 8.16
C ASP A 89 30.21 -7.95 6.77
N ALA A 90 29.34 -8.96 6.61
CA ALA A 90 29.03 -9.53 5.30
C ALA A 90 28.26 -8.53 4.42
N MET A 91 27.24 -7.87 4.99
CA MET A 91 26.48 -6.84 4.25
C MET A 91 27.36 -5.63 3.92
N ALA A 92 28.26 -5.26 4.82
CA ALA A 92 29.23 -4.18 4.57
C ALA A 92 30.18 -4.56 3.43
N ALA A 93 30.63 -5.82 3.37
CA ALA A 93 31.46 -6.34 2.26
C ALA A 93 30.73 -6.30 0.92
N ASP A 94 29.44 -6.66 0.87
CA ASP A 94 28.61 -6.59 -0.33
C ASP A 94 28.44 -5.14 -0.82
N ILE A 95 28.16 -4.21 0.11
CA ILE A 95 28.08 -2.78 -0.19
C ILE A 95 29.39 -2.28 -0.78
N LEU A 96 30.52 -2.62 -0.15
CA LEU A 96 31.84 -2.21 -0.61
C LEU A 96 32.25 -2.90 -1.91
N ALA A 97 31.74 -4.11 -2.21
CA ALA A 97 31.92 -4.75 -3.51
C ALA A 97 31.28 -3.92 -4.63
N TRP A 98 30.07 -3.41 -4.41
CA TRP A 98 29.42 -2.47 -5.32
C TRP A 98 30.22 -1.15 -5.49
N VAL A 99 30.70 -0.60 -4.36
CA VAL A 99 31.52 0.63 -4.41
C VAL A 99 32.80 0.40 -5.22
N ARG A 100 33.51 -0.75 -5.04
CA ARG A 100 34.73 -1.06 -5.80
C ARG A 100 34.54 -1.06 -7.31
N LEU A 101 33.32 -1.33 -7.78
CA LEU A 101 32.95 -1.29 -9.20
C LEU A 101 32.67 0.14 -9.72
N GLY A 102 32.72 1.14 -8.84
CA GLY A 102 32.48 2.54 -9.20
C GLY A 102 31.29 3.20 -8.49
N GLY A 103 30.58 2.46 -7.65
CA GLY A 103 29.44 2.99 -6.88
C GLY A 103 29.87 4.10 -5.90
N ARG A 104 28.96 5.00 -5.58
CA ARG A 104 29.20 6.12 -4.68
C ARG A 104 28.25 6.04 -3.49
N LEU A 105 28.81 5.96 -2.30
CA LEU A 105 28.10 5.72 -1.05
C LEU A 105 28.24 6.90 -0.09
N ILE A 106 27.13 7.36 0.48
CA ILE A 106 27.11 8.21 1.66
C ILE A 106 26.53 7.38 2.81
N TYR A 107 27.41 6.99 3.74
CA TYR A 107 27.06 6.16 4.89
C TYR A 107 27.17 6.94 6.18
N LEU A 108 26.04 7.23 6.81
CA LEU A 108 25.98 8.05 8.00
C LEU A 108 25.45 7.23 9.18
N GLU A 109 26.24 7.14 10.24
CA GLU A 109 25.88 6.41 11.46
C GLU A 109 26.37 7.18 12.69
N ASN A 110 25.58 7.18 13.77
CA ASN A 110 25.98 7.87 15.00
C ASN A 110 27.07 7.12 15.77
N SER A 111 27.11 5.78 15.63
CA SER A 111 28.22 4.97 16.17
C SER A 111 29.47 5.22 15.37
N GLN A 112 30.55 5.69 16.05
CA GLN A 112 31.84 5.94 15.43
C GLN A 112 32.91 5.06 16.06
N PRO A 113 33.79 4.40 15.30
CA PRO A 113 33.81 4.35 13.85
C PRO A 113 32.59 3.56 13.31
N THR A 114 32.10 3.93 12.11
CA THR A 114 31.04 3.21 11.46
C THR A 114 31.48 1.79 11.08
N ILE A 115 30.53 0.91 10.74
CA ILE A 115 30.89 -0.43 10.26
C ILE A 115 31.75 -0.35 8.98
N ILE A 116 31.47 0.61 8.13
CA ILE A 116 32.23 0.84 6.89
C ILE A 116 33.64 1.31 7.22
N ASP A 117 33.84 2.23 8.15
CA ASP A 117 35.16 2.67 8.58
C ASP A 117 36.02 1.49 9.11
N ARG A 118 35.37 0.58 9.86
CA ARG A 118 36.05 -0.60 10.43
C ARG A 118 36.51 -1.57 9.35
N VAL A 119 35.69 -1.80 8.35
CA VAL A 119 36.02 -2.72 7.23
C VAL A 119 37.06 -2.10 6.30
N LEU A 120 37.02 -0.79 6.09
CA LEU A 120 38.00 -0.08 5.26
C LEU A 120 39.38 -0.01 5.91
N SER A 121 39.46 -0.01 7.29
CA SER A 121 40.68 0.00 8.09
C SER A 121 41.82 0.92 7.58
N GLY A 122 41.45 1.95 6.79
CA GLY A 122 42.36 2.86 6.10
C GLY A 122 42.18 4.31 6.52
N GLU A 123 43.13 5.15 6.19
CA GLU A 123 43.03 6.60 6.37
C GLU A 123 42.10 7.17 5.27
N SER A 124 41.24 8.12 5.67
CA SER A 124 40.45 8.90 4.72
C SER A 124 41.42 9.77 3.90
N TYR A 125 41.18 9.85 2.56
CA TYR A 125 42.01 10.75 1.74
C TYR A 125 41.61 12.22 1.85
N ALA A 126 40.37 12.49 2.33
CA ALA A 126 39.86 13.82 2.59
C ALA A 126 38.92 13.82 3.79
N ALA A 127 38.82 14.92 4.48
CA ALA A 127 37.85 15.16 5.53
C ALA A 127 37.25 16.55 5.41
N PHE A 128 35.94 16.65 5.64
CA PHE A 128 35.21 17.91 5.70
C PHE A 128 34.34 17.91 6.96
N GLY A 129 34.75 18.64 7.95
CA GLY A 129 34.13 18.59 9.29
C GLY A 129 34.20 17.17 9.85
N SER A 130 33.03 16.56 10.13
CA SER A 130 32.96 15.17 10.61
C SER A 130 32.75 14.15 9.50
N LEU A 131 32.70 14.57 8.23
CA LEU A 131 32.66 13.70 7.06
C LEU A 131 34.06 13.21 6.72
N ARG A 132 34.19 11.90 6.49
CA ARG A 132 35.43 11.25 6.05
C ARG A 132 35.19 10.70 4.66
N TRP A 133 36.11 10.92 3.76
CA TRP A 133 36.01 10.52 2.37
C TRP A 133 37.09 9.47 2.05
N TYR A 134 36.63 8.35 1.50
CA TYR A 134 37.47 7.21 1.13
C TYR A 134 37.34 6.91 -0.34
N ARG A 135 38.45 6.58 -0.98
CA ARG A 135 38.47 5.99 -2.32
C ARG A 135 38.57 4.48 -2.20
N VAL A 136 37.65 3.76 -2.81
CA VAL A 136 37.55 2.31 -2.71
C VAL A 136 37.41 1.70 -4.09
N GLY A 137 38.53 1.23 -4.67
CA GLY A 137 38.56 0.79 -6.06
C GLY A 137 38.27 1.94 -7.03
N MET A 138 37.25 1.79 -7.86
CA MET A 138 36.80 2.85 -8.79
C MET A 138 35.75 3.78 -8.20
N GLY A 139 35.21 3.46 -7.01
CA GLY A 139 34.17 4.24 -6.36
C GLY A 139 34.67 5.01 -5.14
N GLU A 140 33.73 5.64 -4.47
CA GLU A 140 34.00 6.52 -3.35
C GLU A 140 32.97 6.32 -2.23
N VAL A 141 33.42 6.47 -1.01
CA VAL A 141 32.57 6.38 0.19
C VAL A 141 32.78 7.62 1.03
N VAL A 142 31.68 8.21 1.48
CA VAL A 142 31.67 9.25 2.50
C VAL A 142 31.02 8.69 3.73
N THR A 143 31.70 8.75 4.88
CA THR A 143 31.15 8.38 6.18
C THR A 143 31.03 9.59 7.08
N GLY A 144 30.08 9.54 8.03
CA GLY A 144 29.88 10.63 8.98
C GLY A 144 28.80 10.32 10.01
N ARG A 145 28.43 11.32 10.79
CA ARG A 145 27.39 11.19 11.80
C ARG A 145 26.00 11.41 11.21
N ALA A 146 25.08 10.47 11.49
CA ALA A 146 23.69 10.59 11.03
C ALA A 146 22.96 11.79 11.63
N ASN A 147 23.23 12.12 12.90
CA ASN A 147 22.61 13.29 13.54
C ASN A 147 22.85 14.60 12.78
N ALA A 148 23.97 14.73 12.08
CA ALA A 148 24.28 15.95 11.36
C ALA A 148 23.32 16.25 10.21
N VAL A 149 22.65 15.22 9.68
CA VAL A 149 21.62 15.36 8.63
C VAL A 149 20.19 15.26 9.17
N ALA A 150 20.01 15.11 10.48
CA ALA A 150 18.69 15.16 11.09
C ALA A 150 18.02 16.53 10.88
N ASN A 151 16.71 16.54 10.71
CA ASN A 151 15.95 17.76 10.43
C ASN A 151 16.27 18.90 11.39
N ILE A 152 16.31 18.63 12.70
CA ILE A 152 16.61 19.61 13.74
C ILE A 152 17.99 20.27 13.52
N ASN A 153 18.99 19.47 13.18
CA ASN A 153 20.35 19.95 13.00
C ASN A 153 20.53 20.71 11.69
N LEU A 154 19.94 20.24 10.59
CA LEU A 154 19.94 20.95 9.31
C LEU A 154 19.18 22.28 9.36
N MET A 155 18.15 22.40 10.21
CA MET A 155 17.46 23.67 10.44
C MET A 155 18.31 24.66 11.25
N THR A 156 19.19 24.15 12.10
CA THR A 156 20.05 24.99 12.97
C THR A 156 21.36 25.35 12.29
N ASP A 157 21.96 24.40 11.55
CA ASP A 157 23.24 24.56 10.87
C ASP A 157 23.20 23.85 9.50
N SER A 158 23.16 24.65 8.43
CA SER A 158 23.12 24.16 7.05
C SER A 158 24.47 23.65 6.53
N SER A 159 25.57 23.91 7.23
CA SER A 159 26.94 23.64 6.74
C SER A 159 27.16 22.18 6.34
N TYR A 160 26.52 21.27 7.05
CA TYR A 160 26.61 19.85 6.76
C TYR A 160 25.84 19.46 5.48
N GLY A 161 24.66 20.07 5.29
CA GLY A 161 23.85 19.93 4.07
C GLY A 161 24.60 20.50 2.87
N GLU A 162 25.23 21.64 3.02
CA GLU A 162 26.07 22.26 1.99
C GLU A 162 27.27 21.39 1.62
N GLY A 163 27.92 20.78 2.62
CA GLY A 163 29.00 19.82 2.40
C GLY A 163 28.56 18.62 1.56
N ILE A 164 27.41 18.04 1.87
CA ILE A 164 26.80 16.95 1.09
C ILE A 164 26.46 17.43 -0.32
N ALA A 165 25.85 18.61 -0.46
CA ALA A 165 25.50 19.14 -1.77
C ALA A 165 26.75 19.37 -2.65
N ASN A 166 27.86 19.86 -2.08
CA ASN A 166 29.13 20.02 -2.78
C ASN A 166 29.72 18.68 -3.23
N ILE A 167 29.63 17.63 -2.39
CA ILE A 167 30.06 16.28 -2.74
C ILE A 167 29.21 15.75 -3.90
N LEU A 168 27.89 15.88 -3.83
CA LEU A 168 26.98 15.46 -4.89
C LEU A 168 27.23 16.23 -6.21
N ALA A 169 27.47 17.52 -6.11
CA ALA A 169 27.82 18.34 -7.29
C ALA A 169 29.11 17.87 -7.96
N SER A 170 30.13 17.47 -7.19
CA SER A 170 31.38 16.90 -7.71
C SER A 170 31.19 15.53 -8.35
N TRP A 171 30.26 14.75 -7.82
CA TRP A 171 29.95 13.41 -8.32
C TRP A 171 29.03 13.41 -9.53
N ASN A 172 28.18 14.42 -9.68
CA ASN A 172 27.18 14.52 -10.75
C ASN A 172 26.41 13.21 -10.99
N PRO A 173 25.64 12.73 -10.00
CA PRO A 173 24.98 11.44 -10.07
C PRO A 173 23.82 11.44 -11.06
N ASP A 174 23.59 10.29 -11.72
CA ASP A 174 22.39 10.10 -12.53
C ASP A 174 21.14 10.04 -11.67
N ARG A 175 21.25 9.43 -10.49
CA ARG A 175 20.16 9.33 -9.51
C ARG A 175 20.71 9.21 -8.09
N ILE A 176 19.93 9.72 -7.13
CA ILE A 176 20.21 9.60 -5.70
C ILE A 176 19.17 8.67 -5.08
N TYR A 177 19.62 7.63 -4.40
CA TYR A 177 18.76 6.70 -3.68
C TYR A 177 18.92 6.86 -2.17
N PHE A 178 17.78 6.89 -1.46
CA PHE A 178 17.73 6.68 -0.01
C PHE A 178 17.40 5.22 0.25
N ALA A 179 18.28 4.52 0.96
CA ALA A 179 18.19 3.09 1.19
C ALA A 179 17.32 2.79 2.43
N GLU A 180 16.02 2.93 2.27
CA GLU A 180 15.03 2.71 3.33
C GLU A 180 14.87 1.22 3.70
N TYR A 181 15.46 0.31 2.91
CA TYR A 181 15.60 -1.10 3.27
C TYR A 181 16.17 -1.29 4.68
N TYR A 182 17.18 -0.48 5.05
CA TYR A 182 17.86 -0.57 6.34
C TYR A 182 17.07 0.05 7.52
N HIS A 183 15.87 0.55 7.25
CA HIS A 183 14.88 0.97 8.25
C HIS A 183 13.67 0.04 8.35
N GLY A 184 13.75 -1.14 7.72
CA GLY A 184 12.68 -2.14 7.73
C GLY A 184 11.64 -1.97 6.64
N PHE A 185 11.84 -1.04 5.71
CA PHE A 185 10.98 -0.91 4.54
C PHE A 185 11.46 -1.86 3.45
N HIS A 186 10.67 -2.90 3.21
CA HIS A 186 10.95 -3.89 2.17
C HIS A 186 10.04 -3.67 0.97
N GLN A 187 10.58 -3.86 -0.22
CA GLN A 187 9.76 -3.92 -1.41
C GLN A 187 8.89 -5.18 -1.32
N SER A 188 7.60 -5.00 -1.02
CA SER A 188 6.66 -6.10 -1.17
C SER A 188 6.31 -6.21 -2.66
N ASP A 189 6.38 -7.40 -3.22
CA ASP A 189 6.05 -7.68 -4.62
C ASP A 189 4.58 -7.36 -4.99
N SER A 190 3.78 -7.04 -4.00
CA SER A 190 2.36 -6.73 -4.14
C SER A 190 2.08 -5.28 -3.71
N ALA A 191 1.53 -4.47 -4.62
CA ALA A 191 1.05 -3.13 -4.33
C ALA A 191 0.06 -3.12 -3.16
N PHE A 192 -0.69 -4.21 -2.96
CA PHE A 192 -1.62 -4.38 -1.85
C PHE A 192 -0.90 -4.40 -0.49
N ARG A 193 0.27 -5.07 -0.39
CA ARG A 193 1.06 -5.12 0.85
C ARG A 193 1.72 -3.78 1.20
N GLN A 194 1.94 -2.93 0.19
CA GLN A 194 2.49 -1.57 0.40
C GLN A 194 1.43 -0.58 0.90
N MET A 195 0.14 -0.95 0.79
CA MET A 195 -0.94 -0.11 1.28
C MET A 195 -0.96 -0.11 2.82
N PRO A 196 -1.29 1.03 3.46
CA PRO A 196 -1.54 1.07 4.89
C PRO A 196 -2.61 0.03 5.28
N VAL A 197 -2.44 -0.61 6.43
CA VAL A 197 -3.35 -1.68 6.87
C VAL A 197 -4.81 -1.24 6.92
N TRP A 198 -5.07 0.03 7.29
CA TRP A 198 -6.42 0.59 7.27
C TRP A 198 -7.05 0.57 5.88
N LEU A 199 -6.26 0.82 4.82
CA LEU A 199 -6.75 0.79 3.43
C LEU A 199 -7.02 -0.65 2.98
N GLN A 200 -6.16 -1.61 3.36
CA GLN A 200 -6.38 -3.04 3.11
C GLN A 200 -7.67 -3.51 3.78
N LEU A 201 -7.90 -3.10 5.03
CA LEU A 201 -9.13 -3.40 5.76
C LEU A 201 -10.36 -2.76 5.12
N ALA A 202 -10.25 -1.52 4.65
CA ALA A 202 -11.34 -0.84 3.94
C ALA A 202 -11.72 -1.56 2.63
N ILE A 203 -10.72 -1.98 1.83
CA ILE A 203 -10.95 -2.77 0.62
C ILE A 203 -11.65 -4.09 0.96
N PHE A 204 -11.18 -4.79 1.99
CA PHE A 204 -11.78 -6.04 2.43
C PHE A 204 -13.24 -5.85 2.90
N GLN A 205 -13.52 -4.74 3.58
CA GLN A 205 -14.87 -4.38 4.01
C GLN A 205 -15.81 -4.13 2.83
N VAL A 206 -15.35 -3.41 1.80
CA VAL A 206 -16.12 -3.18 0.57
C VAL A 206 -16.43 -4.50 -0.14
N LEU A 207 -15.45 -5.41 -0.22
CA LEU A 207 -15.65 -6.74 -0.80
C LEU A 207 -16.68 -7.56 -0.02
N LEU A 208 -16.60 -7.56 1.32
CA LEU A 208 -17.60 -8.24 2.17
C LEU A 208 -18.99 -7.65 2.00
N ALA A 209 -19.11 -6.34 1.94
CA ALA A 209 -20.40 -5.67 1.70
C ALA A 209 -20.97 -6.01 0.33
N ALA A 210 -20.14 -6.05 -0.71
CA ALA A 210 -20.53 -6.46 -2.05
C ALA A 210 -21.00 -7.93 -2.08
N LEU A 211 -20.28 -8.84 -1.43
CA LEU A 211 -20.67 -10.24 -1.32
C LEU A 211 -22.00 -10.40 -0.57
N ALA A 212 -22.19 -9.68 0.53
CA ALA A 212 -23.46 -9.69 1.27
C ALA A 212 -24.62 -9.15 0.43
N LEU A 213 -24.37 -8.11 -0.38
CA LEU A 213 -25.35 -7.56 -1.30
C LEU A 213 -25.74 -8.57 -2.41
N ILE A 214 -24.75 -9.21 -3.04
CA ILE A 214 -24.96 -10.26 -4.05
C ILE A 214 -25.74 -11.41 -3.43
N TRP A 215 -25.36 -11.85 -2.22
CA TRP A 215 -26.08 -12.90 -1.49
C TRP A 215 -27.53 -12.51 -1.20
N HIS A 216 -27.76 -11.26 -0.79
CA HIS A 216 -29.10 -10.75 -0.50
C HIS A 216 -29.97 -10.68 -1.76
N ILE A 217 -29.42 -10.21 -2.87
CA ILE A 217 -30.12 -10.12 -4.16
C ILE A 217 -30.33 -11.54 -4.73
N GLY A 218 -29.30 -12.40 -4.68
CA GLY A 218 -29.35 -13.77 -5.18
C GLY A 218 -30.43 -14.65 -4.49
N ARG A 219 -30.71 -14.41 -3.23
CA ARG A 219 -31.79 -15.09 -2.53
C ARG A 219 -33.19 -14.79 -3.07
N ARG A 220 -33.37 -13.65 -3.75
CA ARG A 220 -34.64 -13.30 -4.40
C ARG A 220 -34.85 -14.02 -5.73
N PHE A 221 -33.78 -14.50 -6.37
CA PHE A 221 -33.88 -15.29 -7.60
C PHE A 221 -34.13 -16.79 -7.35
N GLY A 222 -34.08 -17.25 -6.09
CA GLY A 222 -34.16 -18.67 -5.73
C GLY A 222 -35.55 -19.18 -5.41
N ASN A 223 -36.59 -18.34 -5.28
CA ASN A 223 -37.96 -18.83 -5.22
C ASN A 223 -38.49 -18.88 -6.64
N PRO A 224 -38.72 -20.08 -7.20
CA PRO A 224 -39.46 -20.18 -8.44
C PRO A 224 -40.80 -19.49 -8.19
N ILE A 225 -41.10 -18.46 -8.99
CA ILE A 225 -42.48 -17.96 -9.10
C ILE A 225 -43.26 -19.22 -9.45
N PRO A 226 -44.23 -19.67 -8.61
CA PRO A 226 -45.10 -20.75 -9.04
C PRO A 226 -45.71 -20.25 -10.37
N LEU A 227 -45.32 -20.90 -11.45
CA LEU A 227 -46.13 -20.81 -12.65
C LEU A 227 -47.53 -21.10 -12.17
N TYR A 228 -48.40 -20.08 -12.16
CA TYR A 228 -49.83 -20.36 -12.05
C TYR A 228 -50.05 -21.45 -13.06
N GLU A 229 -50.42 -22.65 -12.59
CA GLU A 229 -50.98 -23.66 -13.49
C GLU A 229 -51.96 -22.88 -14.32
N GLU A 230 -51.59 -22.68 -15.58
CA GLU A 230 -52.50 -22.18 -16.58
C GLU A 230 -53.65 -23.14 -16.39
N ILE A 231 -54.76 -22.65 -15.81
CA ILE A 231 -55.95 -23.47 -15.56
C ILE A 231 -56.22 -24.03 -16.97
N GLU A 232 -55.79 -25.28 -17.17
CA GLU A 232 -56.15 -25.98 -18.42
C GLU A 232 -57.63 -25.75 -18.48
N ARG A 233 -58.06 -24.86 -19.41
CA ARG A 233 -59.45 -24.65 -19.71
C ARG A 233 -59.94 -26.07 -19.95
N GLU A 234 -60.74 -26.60 -19.01
CA GLU A 234 -61.22 -27.98 -19.13
C GLU A 234 -61.76 -28.07 -20.55
N GLU A 235 -61.13 -28.95 -21.34
CA GLU A 235 -61.56 -29.16 -22.74
C GLU A 235 -63.05 -29.38 -22.85
N ASN A 236 -63.67 -29.73 -21.75
CA ASN A 236 -65.09 -29.93 -21.58
C ASN A 236 -65.89 -28.64 -21.32
N GLU A 237 -65.29 -27.47 -21.06
CA GLU A 237 -66.08 -26.26 -20.78
C GLU A 237 -66.90 -25.81 -21.98
N GLN A 238 -66.39 -26.01 -23.18
CA GLN A 238 -67.13 -25.80 -24.42
C GLN A 238 -68.31 -26.78 -24.57
N LEU A 239 -68.08 -28.04 -24.22
CA LEU A 239 -69.14 -29.08 -24.26
C LEU A 239 -70.24 -28.79 -23.24
N PHE A 240 -69.90 -28.32 -22.01
CA PHE A 240 -70.87 -27.92 -21.03
C PHE A 240 -71.68 -26.70 -21.45
N ASN A 241 -71.06 -25.73 -22.10
CA ASN A 241 -71.72 -24.56 -22.65
C ASN A 241 -72.64 -24.94 -23.79
N LEU A 242 -72.22 -25.81 -24.69
CA LEU A 242 -73.01 -26.34 -25.75
C LEU A 242 -74.21 -27.11 -25.20
N ALA A 243 -74.03 -28.02 -24.27
CA ALA A 243 -75.08 -28.78 -23.61
C ALA A 243 -76.11 -27.88 -22.92
N ARG A 244 -75.65 -26.79 -22.33
CA ARG A 244 -76.54 -25.77 -21.71
C ARG A 244 -77.36 -25.03 -22.71
N LEU A 245 -76.83 -24.68 -23.86
CA LEU A 245 -77.53 -24.06 -24.95
C LEU A 245 -78.62 -25.00 -25.58
N TYR A 246 -78.28 -26.27 -25.83
CA TYR A 246 -79.21 -27.28 -26.26
C TYR A 246 -80.35 -27.47 -25.28
N LYS A 247 -80.10 -27.56 -24.04
CA LYS A 247 -81.13 -27.69 -22.99
C LYS A 247 -82.03 -26.44 -22.91
N GLN A 248 -81.49 -25.26 -23.19
CA GLN A 248 -82.29 -24.05 -23.26
C GLN A 248 -83.12 -23.93 -24.50
N ALA A 249 -82.62 -24.42 -25.63
CA ALA A 249 -83.40 -24.50 -26.95
C ALA A 249 -84.54 -25.52 -26.83
N ASP A 250 -84.26 -26.68 -26.20
CA ASP A 250 -85.30 -27.72 -26.01
C ASP A 250 -86.42 -27.24 -25.08
N ARG A 251 -86.12 -26.47 -24.04
CA ARG A 251 -87.17 -25.86 -23.20
C ARG A 251 -87.99 -24.81 -23.93
N ARG A 252 -87.41 -24.06 -24.84
CA ARG A 252 -88.14 -23.10 -25.71
C ARG A 252 -89.06 -23.85 -26.69
N ARG A 253 -88.58 -24.92 -27.28
CA ARG A 253 -89.34 -25.76 -28.24
C ARG A 253 -90.60 -26.38 -27.57
N ARG A 254 -90.45 -26.92 -26.34
CA ARG A 254 -91.57 -27.48 -25.56
C ARG A 254 -92.65 -26.45 -25.19
N LYS A 255 -92.23 -25.18 -24.94
CA LYS A 255 -93.20 -24.10 -24.68
C LYS A 255 -94.01 -23.69 -25.89
N TRP A 256 -93.54 -23.93 -27.13
CA TRP A 256 -94.24 -23.59 -28.34
C TRP A 256 -95.21 -24.73 -28.78
N THR A 257 -94.92 -25.94 -28.41
CA THR A 257 -95.77 -27.11 -28.71
C THR A 257 -96.91 -27.30 -27.73
N GLN A 258 -96.96 -26.53 -26.64
CA GLN A 258 -97.99 -26.58 -25.59
C GLN A 258 -98.96 -25.36 -25.61
N LYS A 259 -98.96 -24.58 -26.69
CA LYS A 259 -100.05 -23.57 -26.90
C LYS A 259 -101.16 -24.20 -27.74
N PRO A 260 -102.39 -24.30 -27.19
CA PRO A 260 -103.54 -24.80 -27.94
C PRO A 260 -103.94 -23.93 -29.10
#